data_3a8a7b0d5f6b66f362693dafefb0ce69
#
_entry.id   3a8a7b0d5f6b66f362693dafefb0ce69
#
_cell.length_a   1.000
_cell.length_b   1.000
_cell.length_c   1.000
_cell.angle_alpha   90.00
_cell.angle_beta   90.00
_cell.angle_gamma   90.00
#
_symmetry.space_group_name_H-M   'P 1'
#
loop_
_entity.id
_entity.type
_entity.pdbx_description
1 polymer ?
#
loop_
_entity_poly.entity_id
_entity_poly.type
_entity_poly.pdbx_seq_one_letter_code
_entity_poly.pdbx_strand_id
1 'polypeptide(L)'
;MTSDLLQDFGLAGKVAIVTGAGAAGDGIGNGRAAAILLARAGARVLVVDLRLELARRTVEMIEREGGTAAACRADVTDEEDCRAMVETALSQFGRLDLLDNNVGIGSNHSVVNEAADVWRRVMQVNVESMFLAAKHAIPAMQKTAGGGAIVNVASISALRPRGMTAYSTSKGAVIALTRAMAVDHGAAGIRVNCVAPGAVYTPMVAAEGMSDAARERRRKASILGIEGTGWDIGNAVRFLLSDHARFITGQTLVVDGGATLLGRPRANDSQPDNA
;
A
#
# COMPACT_ATOMS: atom_id res chain seq x y z
N MET A 1 -10.70 -31.43 8.87
CA MET A 1 -10.24 -30.51 7.82
C MET A 1 -10.82 -29.08 7.94
N THR A 2 -11.35 -28.65 9.07
CA THR A 2 -12.13 -27.39 9.19
C THR A 2 -11.65 -26.42 10.25
N SER A 3 -10.66 -26.73 11.09
CA SER A 3 -10.14 -25.78 12.10
C SER A 3 -8.91 -24.98 11.65
N ASP A 4 -8.11 -25.47 10.72
CA ASP A 4 -6.87 -24.80 10.29
C ASP A 4 -7.11 -23.67 9.27
N LEU A 5 -8.18 -23.74 8.47
CA LEU A 5 -8.51 -22.72 7.47
C LEU A 5 -8.87 -21.35 8.06
N LEU A 6 -9.22 -21.26 9.34
CA LEU A 6 -9.57 -20.00 10.01
C LEU A 6 -8.36 -19.30 10.64
N GLN A 7 -7.24 -19.98 10.85
CA GLN A 7 -6.02 -19.43 11.45
C GLN A 7 -4.92 -19.14 10.42
N ASP A 8 -4.87 -19.87 9.31
CA ASP A 8 -3.87 -19.71 8.25
C ASP A 8 -4.45 -18.85 7.12
N PHE A 9 -3.87 -17.66 6.92
CA PHE A 9 -4.17 -16.78 5.78
C PHE A 9 -3.75 -17.39 4.42
N GLY A 10 -3.23 -18.61 4.38
CA GLY A 10 -2.62 -19.22 3.19
C GLY A 10 -1.38 -18.47 2.73
N LEU A 11 -0.67 -17.82 3.66
CA LEU A 11 0.53 -17.03 3.38
C LEU A 11 1.82 -17.77 3.76
N ALA A 12 1.73 -18.86 4.52
CA ALA A 12 2.87 -19.65 4.94
C ALA A 12 3.69 -20.15 3.73
N GLY A 13 4.99 -19.84 3.74
CA GLY A 13 5.93 -20.22 2.67
C GLY A 13 5.81 -19.42 1.36
N LYS A 14 4.81 -18.55 1.20
CA LYS A 14 4.74 -17.60 0.07
C LYS A 14 5.83 -16.55 0.16
N VAL A 15 6.19 -15.98 -0.98
CA VAL A 15 7.19 -14.91 -1.09
C VAL A 15 6.51 -13.62 -1.50
N ALA A 16 6.73 -12.57 -0.72
CA ALA A 16 6.21 -11.24 -0.95
C ALA A 16 7.32 -10.23 -1.25
N ILE A 17 7.11 -9.37 -2.24
CA ILE A 17 7.84 -8.11 -2.39
C ILE A 17 6.96 -7.00 -1.82
N VAL A 18 7.52 -6.16 -0.92
CA VAL A 18 6.84 -4.96 -0.40
C VAL A 18 7.70 -3.75 -0.70
N THR A 19 7.21 -2.85 -1.58
CA THR A 19 7.93 -1.64 -1.97
C THR A 19 7.61 -0.48 -1.02
N GLY A 20 8.60 0.41 -0.76
CA GLY A 20 8.44 1.48 0.22
C GLY A 20 8.20 0.96 1.64
N ALA A 21 8.81 -0.18 1.96
CA ALA A 21 8.64 -0.85 3.26
C ALA A 21 9.62 -0.38 4.34
N GLY A 22 10.48 0.59 4.02
CA GLY A 22 11.26 1.34 5.01
C GLY A 22 10.43 2.43 5.68
N ALA A 23 10.90 2.90 6.84
CA ALA A 23 10.35 4.08 7.49
C ALA A 23 11.40 4.70 8.42
N ALA A 24 11.30 6.01 8.70
CA ALA A 24 12.24 6.67 9.59
C ALA A 24 12.17 6.09 11.01
N GLY A 25 13.34 5.83 11.59
CA GLY A 25 13.45 5.25 12.94
C GLY A 25 12.64 3.95 13.10
N ASP A 26 12.01 3.80 14.24
CA ASP A 26 11.13 2.66 14.56
C ASP A 26 9.66 2.93 14.22
N GLY A 27 9.37 4.03 13.53
CA GLY A 27 8.02 4.38 13.13
C GLY A 27 7.40 3.39 12.16
N ILE A 28 6.09 3.23 12.25
CA ILE A 28 5.33 2.26 11.44
C ILE A 28 4.64 2.99 10.29
N GLY A 29 5.23 2.89 9.09
CA GLY A 29 4.57 3.27 7.84
C GLY A 29 3.71 2.12 7.29
N ASN A 30 2.91 2.40 6.27
CA ASN A 30 2.00 1.40 5.68
C ASN A 30 2.77 0.17 5.15
N GLY A 31 3.81 0.39 4.35
CA GLY A 31 4.62 -0.70 3.78
C GLY A 31 5.38 -1.50 4.84
N ARG A 32 5.95 -0.82 5.88
CA ARG A 32 6.56 -1.53 7.01
C ARG A 32 5.56 -2.41 7.74
N ALA A 33 4.37 -1.89 8.03
CA ALA A 33 3.30 -2.66 8.66
C ALA A 33 2.88 -3.86 7.81
N ALA A 34 2.71 -3.67 6.49
CA ALA A 34 2.38 -4.75 5.57
C ALA A 34 3.46 -5.84 5.57
N ALA A 35 4.75 -5.46 5.48
CA ALA A 35 5.88 -6.39 5.51
C ALA A 35 5.92 -7.23 6.79
N ILE A 36 5.78 -6.59 7.96
CA ILE A 36 5.76 -7.28 9.26
C ILE A 36 4.56 -8.22 9.37
N LEU A 37 3.37 -7.77 8.97
CA LEU A 37 2.15 -8.58 9.06
C LEU A 37 2.14 -9.77 8.09
N LEU A 38 2.74 -9.63 6.91
CA LEU A 38 2.95 -10.74 5.98
C LEU A 38 3.93 -11.76 6.56
N ALA A 39 5.03 -11.30 7.15
CA ALA A 39 6.01 -12.17 7.80
C ALA A 39 5.42 -12.91 9.01
N ARG A 40 4.61 -12.24 9.86
CA ARG A 40 3.87 -12.87 10.97
C ARG A 40 2.90 -13.95 10.51
N ALA A 41 2.38 -13.83 9.27
CA ALA A 41 1.54 -14.84 8.65
C ALA A 41 2.33 -15.94 7.91
N GLY A 42 3.66 -16.00 8.10
CA GLY A 42 4.53 -17.03 7.57
C GLY A 42 5.06 -16.80 6.15
N ALA A 43 4.82 -15.63 5.56
CA ALA A 43 5.45 -15.28 4.28
C ALA A 43 6.93 -14.92 4.47
N ARG A 44 7.74 -15.17 3.43
CA ARG A 44 9.11 -14.66 3.32
C ARG A 44 9.05 -13.33 2.57
N VAL A 45 9.64 -12.27 3.12
CA VAL A 45 9.42 -10.92 2.62
C VAL A 45 10.70 -10.28 2.09
N LEU A 46 10.70 -9.87 0.82
CA LEU A 46 11.68 -8.94 0.30
C LEU A 46 11.21 -7.51 0.61
N VAL A 47 11.91 -6.88 1.55
CA VAL A 47 11.66 -5.51 1.98
C VAL A 47 12.42 -4.56 1.07
N VAL A 48 11.70 -3.77 0.26
CA VAL A 48 12.30 -2.88 -0.74
C VAL A 48 12.11 -1.42 -0.35
N ASP A 49 13.19 -0.66 -0.39
CA ASP A 49 13.19 0.81 -0.21
C ASP A 49 14.30 1.45 -1.02
N LEU A 50 14.13 2.73 -1.36
CA LEU A 50 15.17 3.53 -2.01
C LEU A 50 16.42 3.65 -1.12
N ARG A 51 16.23 3.66 0.21
CA ARG A 51 17.27 3.71 1.23
C ARG A 51 17.42 2.35 1.91
N LEU A 52 18.50 1.66 1.59
CA LEU A 52 18.76 0.30 2.07
C LEU A 52 18.74 0.18 3.61
N GLU A 53 19.23 1.19 4.31
CA GLU A 53 19.26 1.21 5.77
C GLU A 53 17.84 1.17 6.38
N LEU A 54 16.85 1.77 5.73
CA LEU A 54 15.45 1.73 6.18
C LEU A 54 14.81 0.36 5.92
N ALA A 55 15.15 -0.27 4.79
CA ALA A 55 14.73 -1.64 4.50
C ALA A 55 15.33 -2.61 5.52
N ARG A 56 16.64 -2.51 5.83
CA ARG A 56 17.32 -3.32 6.84
C ARG A 56 16.66 -3.19 8.21
N ARG A 57 16.28 -1.98 8.61
CA ARG A 57 15.58 -1.78 9.87
C ARG A 57 14.26 -2.54 9.95
N THR A 58 13.53 -2.61 8.87
CA THR A 58 12.29 -3.40 8.81
C THR A 58 12.60 -4.91 8.87
N VAL A 59 13.64 -5.37 8.18
CA VAL A 59 14.10 -6.77 8.25
C VAL A 59 14.45 -7.14 9.67
N GLU A 60 15.25 -6.33 10.40
CA GLU A 60 15.58 -6.56 11.80
C GLU A 60 14.34 -6.70 12.70
N MET A 61 13.28 -5.90 12.43
CA MET A 61 12.02 -6.00 13.19
C MET A 61 11.33 -7.34 12.92
N ILE A 62 11.29 -7.78 11.66
CA ILE A 62 10.72 -9.06 11.25
C ILE A 62 11.50 -10.23 11.88
N GLU A 63 12.82 -10.21 11.81
CA GLU A 63 13.68 -11.28 12.33
C GLU A 63 13.61 -11.41 13.86
N ARG A 64 13.48 -10.30 14.60
CA ARG A 64 13.27 -10.32 16.06
C ARG A 64 11.98 -11.04 16.46
N GLU A 65 10.99 -11.09 15.57
CA GLU A 65 9.74 -11.82 15.78
C GLU A 65 9.78 -13.25 15.21
N GLY A 66 10.94 -13.70 14.71
CA GLY A 66 11.13 -15.03 14.14
C GLY A 66 10.66 -15.18 12.69
N GLY A 67 10.32 -14.08 12.03
CA GLY A 67 9.97 -14.05 10.61
C GLY A 67 11.19 -14.13 9.69
N THR A 68 10.97 -14.32 8.40
CA THR A 68 12.03 -14.39 7.37
C THR A 68 11.90 -13.21 6.41
N ALA A 69 12.96 -12.43 6.29
CA ALA A 69 12.98 -11.29 5.35
C ALA A 69 14.38 -11.05 4.80
N ALA A 70 14.46 -10.33 3.68
CA ALA A 70 15.69 -9.79 3.12
C ALA A 70 15.49 -8.34 2.69
N ALA A 71 16.53 -7.51 2.80
CA ALA A 71 16.49 -6.12 2.39
C ALA A 71 17.01 -5.95 0.96
N CYS A 72 16.33 -5.13 0.17
CA CYS A 72 16.74 -4.77 -1.18
C CYS A 72 16.65 -3.25 -1.37
N ARG A 73 17.70 -2.65 -1.95
CA ARG A 73 17.64 -1.27 -2.43
C ARG A 73 17.10 -1.27 -3.86
N ALA A 74 16.05 -0.49 -4.12
CA ALA A 74 15.61 -0.22 -5.49
C ALA A 74 14.94 1.16 -5.58
N ASP A 75 15.21 1.89 -6.67
CA ASP A 75 14.36 2.98 -7.13
C ASP A 75 13.27 2.39 -8.03
N VAL A 76 12.07 2.30 -7.52
CA VAL A 76 10.94 1.72 -8.26
C VAL A 76 10.51 2.55 -9.49
N THR A 77 11.11 3.73 -9.71
CA THR A 77 10.93 4.53 -10.93
C THR A 77 11.95 4.20 -12.02
N ASP A 78 12.89 3.31 -11.73
CA ASP A 78 13.86 2.76 -12.66
C ASP A 78 13.47 1.31 -13.03
N GLU A 79 13.35 1.03 -14.32
CA GLU A 79 12.90 -0.29 -14.79
C GLU A 79 13.91 -1.39 -14.47
N GLU A 80 15.21 -1.09 -14.53
CA GLU A 80 16.27 -2.05 -14.26
C GLU A 80 16.32 -2.42 -12.77
N ASP A 81 16.14 -1.43 -11.87
CA ASP A 81 15.99 -1.67 -10.43
C ASP A 81 14.73 -2.52 -10.14
N CYS A 82 13.62 -2.29 -10.85
CA CYS A 82 12.42 -3.14 -10.73
C CYS A 82 12.67 -4.59 -11.18
N ARG A 83 13.40 -4.79 -12.27
CA ARG A 83 13.81 -6.12 -12.72
C ARG A 83 14.71 -6.80 -11.70
N ALA A 84 15.76 -6.11 -11.25
CA ALA A 84 16.71 -6.61 -10.27
C ALA A 84 16.06 -6.96 -8.93
N MET A 85 15.08 -6.19 -8.49
CA MET A 85 14.27 -6.47 -7.29
C MET A 85 13.56 -7.82 -7.40
N VAL A 86 12.93 -8.12 -8.53
CA VAL A 86 12.27 -9.41 -8.76
C VAL A 86 13.27 -10.55 -8.81
N GLU A 87 14.40 -10.38 -9.51
CA GLU A 87 15.49 -11.36 -9.54
C GLU A 87 16.05 -11.63 -8.15
N THR A 88 16.17 -10.60 -7.32
CA THR A 88 16.59 -10.75 -5.92
C THR A 88 15.61 -11.62 -5.13
N ALA A 89 14.29 -11.42 -5.28
CA ALA A 89 13.30 -12.27 -4.63
C ALA A 89 13.42 -13.73 -5.07
N LEU A 90 13.60 -13.97 -6.37
CA LEU A 90 13.78 -15.31 -6.91
C LEU A 90 15.07 -15.97 -6.44
N SER A 91 16.18 -15.24 -6.40
CA SER A 91 17.47 -15.79 -5.95
C SER A 91 17.50 -16.09 -4.45
N GLN A 92 16.86 -15.24 -3.63
CA GLN A 92 16.83 -15.42 -2.17
C GLN A 92 15.82 -16.48 -1.72
N PHE A 93 14.68 -16.58 -2.41
CA PHE A 93 13.55 -17.37 -1.92
C PHE A 93 13.00 -18.40 -2.89
N GLY A 94 13.46 -18.40 -4.15
CA GLY A 94 13.13 -19.42 -5.17
C GLY A 94 11.80 -19.22 -5.89
N ARG A 95 10.95 -18.27 -5.45
CA ARG A 95 9.63 -17.98 -6.03
C ARG A 95 9.18 -16.57 -5.76
N LEU A 96 8.10 -16.14 -6.43
CA LEU A 96 7.39 -14.92 -6.13
C LEU A 96 5.88 -15.15 -6.20
N ASP A 97 5.14 -14.78 -5.17
CA ASP A 97 3.68 -14.96 -5.06
C ASP A 97 2.92 -13.64 -4.90
N LEU A 98 3.53 -12.67 -4.22
CA LEU A 98 2.83 -11.49 -3.71
C LEU A 98 3.63 -10.22 -4.01
N LEU A 99 2.91 -9.14 -4.38
CA LEU A 99 3.50 -7.81 -4.55
C LEU A 99 2.61 -6.75 -3.86
N ASP A 100 3.21 -5.97 -2.96
CA ASP A 100 2.61 -4.73 -2.41
C ASP A 100 3.30 -3.51 -2.99
N ASN A 101 2.63 -2.82 -3.89
CA ASN A 101 3.04 -1.55 -4.47
C ASN A 101 2.61 -0.39 -3.56
N ASN A 102 3.46 0.00 -2.62
CA ASN A 102 3.11 0.97 -1.58
C ASN A 102 3.83 2.33 -1.73
N VAL A 103 4.80 2.46 -2.63
CA VAL A 103 5.53 3.73 -2.82
C VAL A 103 4.61 4.83 -3.32
N GLY A 104 4.78 6.04 -2.78
CA GLY A 104 4.07 7.22 -3.27
C GLY A 104 4.56 8.51 -2.63
N ILE A 105 4.42 9.60 -3.37
CA ILE A 105 4.71 10.97 -2.94
C ILE A 105 3.49 11.85 -3.10
N GLY A 106 3.40 12.91 -2.30
CA GLY A 106 2.33 13.90 -2.34
C GLY A 106 2.67 15.12 -3.21
N SER A 107 1.65 15.91 -3.47
CA SER A 107 1.75 17.31 -3.91
C SER A 107 0.55 18.06 -3.32
N ASN A 108 0.70 19.36 -3.06
CA ASN A 108 -0.31 20.16 -2.34
C ASN A 108 -0.82 21.35 -3.17
N HIS A 109 -0.71 21.27 -4.50
CA HIS A 109 -1.07 22.37 -5.39
C HIS A 109 -2.32 22.07 -6.23
N SER A 110 -3.00 23.15 -6.65
CA SER A 110 -4.08 23.08 -7.64
C SER A 110 -3.48 22.96 -9.06
N VAL A 111 -4.31 22.64 -10.06
CA VAL A 111 -3.87 22.52 -11.46
C VAL A 111 -3.19 23.79 -12.00
N VAL A 112 -3.57 24.96 -11.50
CA VAL A 112 -3.00 26.25 -11.91
C VAL A 112 -1.62 26.48 -11.32
N ASN A 113 -1.39 26.03 -10.07
CA ASN A 113 -0.17 26.31 -9.30
C ASN A 113 0.80 25.13 -9.27
N GLU A 114 0.45 23.97 -9.85
CA GLU A 114 1.31 22.80 -9.90
C GLU A 114 2.39 22.99 -10.96
N ALA A 115 3.65 22.83 -10.59
CA ALA A 115 4.75 22.84 -11.53
C ALA A 115 4.72 21.56 -12.39
N ALA A 116 5.01 21.69 -13.69
CA ALA A 116 4.91 20.58 -14.63
C ALA A 116 5.91 19.44 -14.34
N ASP A 117 7.07 19.75 -13.78
CA ASP A 117 8.07 18.76 -13.34
C ASP A 117 7.62 18.01 -12.09
N VAL A 118 6.99 18.71 -11.13
CA VAL A 118 6.37 18.07 -9.95
C VAL A 118 5.23 17.14 -10.37
N TRP A 119 4.36 17.59 -11.29
CA TRP A 119 3.33 16.73 -11.88
C TRP A 119 3.93 15.45 -12.47
N ARG A 120 4.96 15.58 -13.33
CA ARG A 120 5.62 14.41 -13.96
C ARG A 120 6.22 13.49 -12.90
N ARG A 121 6.90 14.05 -11.89
CA ARG A 121 7.49 13.24 -10.82
C ARG A 121 6.44 12.50 -10.00
N VAL A 122 5.31 13.14 -9.68
CA VAL A 122 4.20 12.48 -8.96
C VAL A 122 3.63 11.32 -9.79
N MET A 123 3.41 11.52 -11.10
CA MET A 123 2.92 10.45 -11.97
C MET A 123 3.92 9.31 -12.09
N GLN A 124 5.20 9.62 -12.25
CA GLN A 124 6.28 8.64 -12.32
C GLN A 124 6.36 7.80 -11.04
N VAL A 125 6.39 8.45 -9.88
CA VAL A 125 6.54 7.74 -8.59
C VAL A 125 5.28 6.98 -8.21
N ASN A 126 4.09 7.55 -8.44
CA ASN A 126 2.85 6.96 -7.92
C ASN A 126 2.18 5.97 -8.88
N VAL A 127 2.45 6.05 -10.19
CA VAL A 127 1.77 5.26 -11.20
C VAL A 127 2.75 4.40 -11.99
N GLU A 128 3.76 5.02 -12.63
CA GLU A 128 4.72 4.31 -13.47
C GLU A 128 5.51 3.27 -12.68
N SER A 129 5.89 3.58 -11.44
CA SER A 129 6.56 2.62 -10.55
C SER A 129 5.77 1.33 -10.34
N MET A 130 4.45 1.43 -10.16
CA MET A 130 3.58 0.26 -9.96
C MET A 130 3.45 -0.57 -11.24
N PHE A 131 3.41 0.11 -12.39
CA PHE A 131 3.46 -0.55 -13.69
C PHE A 131 4.79 -1.29 -13.88
N LEU A 132 5.93 -0.64 -13.65
CA LEU A 132 7.25 -1.24 -13.82
C LEU A 132 7.46 -2.44 -12.89
N ALA A 133 7.11 -2.31 -11.61
CA ALA A 133 7.19 -3.42 -10.67
C ALA A 133 6.31 -4.62 -11.11
N ALA A 134 5.07 -4.36 -11.52
CA ALA A 134 4.15 -5.40 -11.96
C ALA A 134 4.58 -6.05 -13.28
N LYS A 135 5.16 -5.29 -14.22
CA LYS A 135 5.69 -5.76 -15.51
C LYS A 135 6.69 -6.91 -15.32
N HIS A 136 7.54 -6.82 -14.30
CA HIS A 136 8.54 -7.86 -14.00
C HIS A 136 8.02 -8.90 -13.01
N ALA A 137 7.16 -8.54 -12.07
CA ALA A 137 6.64 -9.47 -11.07
C ALA A 137 5.65 -10.48 -11.65
N ILE A 138 4.74 -10.07 -12.54
CA ILE A 138 3.70 -10.95 -13.09
C ILE A 138 4.27 -12.16 -13.81
N PRO A 139 5.22 -12.05 -14.74
CA PRO A 139 5.83 -13.22 -15.37
C PRO A 139 6.55 -14.15 -14.38
N ALA A 140 7.20 -13.57 -13.36
CA ALA A 140 7.85 -14.33 -12.31
C ALA A 140 6.85 -15.12 -11.46
N MET A 141 5.73 -14.51 -11.06
CA MET A 141 4.63 -15.15 -10.34
C MET A 141 4.05 -16.32 -11.14
N GLN A 142 3.75 -16.11 -12.42
CA GLN A 142 3.23 -17.17 -13.30
C GLN A 142 4.19 -18.36 -13.39
N LYS A 143 5.48 -18.07 -13.59
CA LYS A 143 6.51 -19.12 -13.79
C LYS A 143 6.80 -19.90 -12.51
N THR A 144 6.81 -19.27 -11.35
CA THR A 144 7.34 -19.87 -10.10
C THR A 144 6.27 -20.26 -9.11
N ALA A 145 5.08 -19.65 -9.18
CA ALA A 145 3.97 -19.89 -8.27
C ALA A 145 2.67 -20.34 -8.96
N GLY A 146 2.60 -20.27 -10.30
CA GLY A 146 1.39 -20.59 -11.07
C GLY A 146 0.29 -19.54 -10.95
N GLY A 147 0.59 -18.37 -10.41
CA GLY A 147 -0.32 -17.26 -10.16
C GLY A 147 0.18 -16.37 -9.04
N GLY A 148 -0.66 -15.45 -8.54
CA GLY A 148 -0.24 -14.56 -7.46
C GLY A 148 -1.28 -13.51 -7.08
N ALA A 149 -0.90 -12.61 -6.17
CA ALA A 149 -1.73 -11.48 -5.78
C ALA A 149 -0.92 -10.19 -5.70
N ILE A 150 -1.51 -9.12 -6.20
CA ILE A 150 -0.94 -7.76 -6.19
C ILE A 150 -1.88 -6.82 -5.46
N VAL A 151 -1.33 -5.97 -4.59
CA VAL A 151 -2.03 -4.84 -4.00
C VAL A 151 -1.33 -3.55 -4.40
N ASN A 152 -2.11 -2.60 -4.93
CA ASN A 152 -1.65 -1.25 -5.21
C ASN A 152 -2.21 -0.28 -4.15
N VAL A 153 -1.37 0.55 -3.56
CA VAL A 153 -1.81 1.51 -2.54
C VAL A 153 -2.16 2.86 -3.19
N ALA A 154 -3.47 3.12 -3.29
CA ALA A 154 -4.01 4.41 -3.74
C ALA A 154 -4.14 5.41 -2.57
N SER A 155 -5.27 6.11 -2.50
CA SER A 155 -5.68 7.01 -1.42
C SER A 155 -7.16 7.37 -1.58
N ILE A 156 -7.84 7.72 -0.50
CA ILE A 156 -9.16 8.36 -0.58
C ILE A 156 -9.16 9.67 -1.36
N SER A 157 -8.00 10.30 -1.57
CA SER A 157 -7.87 11.49 -2.43
C SER A 157 -8.26 11.22 -3.89
N ALA A 158 -8.21 9.95 -4.35
CA ALA A 158 -8.73 9.53 -5.64
C ALA A 158 -10.27 9.61 -5.72
N LEU A 159 -10.94 9.41 -4.59
CA LEU A 159 -12.40 9.34 -4.47
C LEU A 159 -13.00 10.66 -3.99
N ARG A 160 -12.28 11.37 -3.14
CA ARG A 160 -12.67 12.64 -2.53
C ARG A 160 -11.49 13.63 -2.54
N PRO A 161 -11.19 14.27 -3.69
CA PRO A 161 -10.08 15.20 -3.83
C PRO A 161 -10.19 16.41 -2.89
N ARG A 162 -9.04 16.92 -2.43
CA ARG A 162 -8.95 18.05 -1.49
C ARG A 162 -7.82 19.03 -1.87
N GLY A 163 -7.80 19.53 -3.12
CA GLY A 163 -6.83 20.55 -3.53
C GLY A 163 -5.40 20.03 -3.75
N MET A 164 -5.25 18.74 -4.05
CA MET A 164 -3.98 18.06 -4.36
C MET A 164 -4.08 17.44 -5.75
N THR A 165 -4.05 18.27 -6.82
CA THR A 165 -4.45 17.83 -8.16
C THR A 165 -3.58 16.69 -8.67
N ALA A 166 -2.25 16.84 -8.70
CA ALA A 166 -1.36 15.80 -9.20
C ALA A 166 -1.47 14.50 -8.39
N TYR A 167 -1.47 14.61 -7.06
CA TYR A 167 -1.62 13.46 -6.17
C TYR A 167 -2.95 12.73 -6.38
N SER A 168 -4.07 13.47 -6.36
CA SER A 168 -5.40 12.87 -6.52
C SER A 168 -5.55 12.19 -7.87
N THR A 169 -5.06 12.83 -8.94
CA THR A 169 -5.06 12.26 -10.29
C THR A 169 -4.23 10.99 -10.36
N SER A 170 -3.01 11.00 -9.79
CA SER A 170 -2.16 9.80 -9.77
C SER A 170 -2.81 8.64 -9.02
N LYS A 171 -3.45 8.91 -7.88
CA LYS A 171 -4.14 7.88 -7.09
C LYS A 171 -5.43 7.38 -7.76
N GLY A 172 -6.09 8.21 -8.58
CA GLY A 172 -7.16 7.78 -9.49
C GLY A 172 -6.65 6.87 -10.61
N ALA A 173 -5.49 7.19 -11.18
CA ALA A 173 -4.83 6.35 -12.18
C ALA A 173 -4.43 4.98 -11.60
N VAL A 174 -3.99 4.90 -10.34
CA VAL A 174 -3.71 3.62 -9.65
C VAL A 174 -4.95 2.73 -9.57
N ILE A 175 -6.14 3.30 -9.29
CA ILE A 175 -7.39 2.54 -9.28
C ILE A 175 -7.71 1.99 -10.68
N ALA A 176 -7.52 2.80 -11.73
CA ALA A 176 -7.73 2.38 -13.12
C ALA A 176 -6.72 1.28 -13.53
N LEU A 177 -5.43 1.47 -13.21
CA LEU A 177 -4.36 0.48 -13.45
C LEU A 177 -4.67 -0.85 -12.77
N THR A 178 -5.13 -0.83 -11.53
CA THR A 178 -5.53 -2.03 -10.77
C THR A 178 -6.59 -2.83 -11.52
N ARG A 179 -7.62 -2.17 -12.05
CA ARG A 179 -8.71 -2.83 -12.80
C ARG A 179 -8.23 -3.39 -14.14
N ALA A 180 -7.41 -2.63 -14.87
CA ALA A 180 -6.82 -3.09 -16.13
C ALA A 180 -5.99 -4.36 -15.90
N MET A 181 -5.05 -4.33 -14.93
CA MET A 181 -4.22 -5.49 -14.61
C MET A 181 -5.04 -6.70 -14.14
N ALA A 182 -6.13 -6.49 -13.39
CA ALA A 182 -7.02 -7.57 -12.96
C ALA A 182 -7.71 -8.27 -14.13
N VAL A 183 -8.13 -7.50 -15.15
CA VAL A 183 -8.73 -8.05 -16.38
C VAL A 183 -7.69 -8.77 -17.22
N ASP A 184 -6.53 -8.13 -17.45
CA ASP A 184 -5.49 -8.65 -18.35
C ASP A 184 -4.86 -9.95 -17.84
N HIS A 185 -4.75 -10.11 -16.52
CA HIS A 185 -3.97 -11.21 -15.90
C HIS A 185 -4.80 -12.17 -15.04
N GLY A 186 -6.11 -11.95 -14.91
CA GLY A 186 -6.99 -12.81 -14.10
C GLY A 186 -7.03 -14.25 -14.61
N ALA A 187 -7.07 -14.46 -15.92
CA ALA A 187 -7.04 -15.80 -16.54
C ALA A 187 -5.73 -16.56 -16.25
N ALA A 188 -4.66 -15.84 -15.93
CA ALA A 188 -3.36 -16.42 -15.55
C ALA A 188 -3.21 -16.59 -14.02
N GLY A 189 -4.31 -16.52 -13.26
CA GLY A 189 -4.33 -16.72 -11.82
C GLY A 189 -3.76 -15.55 -11.01
N ILE A 190 -3.66 -14.35 -11.60
CA ILE A 190 -3.19 -13.15 -10.90
C ILE A 190 -4.40 -12.32 -10.44
N ARG A 191 -4.52 -12.10 -9.14
CA ARG A 191 -5.47 -11.17 -8.55
C ARG A 191 -4.80 -9.80 -8.34
N VAL A 192 -5.48 -8.72 -8.70
CA VAL A 192 -4.96 -7.36 -8.48
C VAL A 192 -6.03 -6.53 -7.80
N ASN A 193 -5.73 -6.01 -6.62
CA ASN A 193 -6.63 -5.16 -5.85
C ASN A 193 -5.94 -3.87 -5.41
N CYS A 194 -6.74 -2.94 -4.93
CA CYS A 194 -6.29 -1.64 -4.47
C CYS A 194 -6.72 -1.41 -3.01
N VAL A 195 -5.86 -0.80 -2.21
CA VAL A 195 -6.22 -0.21 -0.91
C VAL A 195 -6.21 1.30 -1.05
N ALA A 196 -7.26 1.96 -0.54
CA ALA A 196 -7.38 3.42 -0.51
C ALA A 196 -7.37 3.93 0.94
N PRO A 197 -6.19 4.26 1.50
CA PRO A 197 -6.07 4.78 2.86
C PRO A 197 -6.72 6.15 3.04
N GLY A 198 -7.30 6.36 4.23
CA GLY A 198 -7.73 7.65 4.75
C GLY A 198 -6.64 8.42 5.47
N ALA A 199 -7.03 9.14 6.52
CA ALA A 199 -6.12 9.86 7.40
C ALA A 199 -5.35 8.88 8.30
N VAL A 200 -4.17 8.45 7.85
CA VAL A 200 -3.29 7.51 8.57
C VAL A 200 -2.08 8.25 9.12
N TYR A 201 -1.83 8.10 10.42
CA TYR A 201 -0.64 8.67 11.07
C TYR A 201 0.56 7.76 10.81
N THR A 202 1.51 8.27 10.05
CA THR A 202 2.74 7.56 9.66
C THR A 202 3.95 8.46 9.86
N PRO A 203 5.18 7.91 9.92
CA PRO A 203 6.40 8.72 10.00
C PRO A 203 6.54 9.75 8.88
N MET A 204 6.09 9.44 7.67
CA MET A 204 6.10 10.37 6.54
C MET A 204 5.19 11.59 6.82
N VAL A 205 4.02 11.36 7.38
CA VAL A 205 3.05 12.42 7.73
C VAL A 205 3.51 13.23 8.94
N ALA A 206 4.26 12.61 9.85
CA ALA A 206 4.78 13.22 11.05
C ALA A 206 6.12 13.95 10.86
N ALA A 207 6.82 13.75 9.73
CA ALA A 207 8.19 14.20 9.51
C ALA A 207 8.40 15.71 9.63
N GLU A 208 7.40 16.52 9.27
CA GLU A 208 7.44 17.98 9.36
C GLU A 208 6.89 18.52 10.70
N GLY A 209 6.55 17.61 11.62
CA GLY A 209 5.81 17.93 12.85
C GLY A 209 4.31 18.10 12.58
N MET A 210 3.49 17.57 13.48
CA MET A 210 2.04 17.71 13.41
C MET A 210 1.51 18.17 14.76
N SER A 211 0.85 19.33 14.81
CA SER A 211 0.25 19.85 16.04
C SER A 211 -0.93 18.98 16.50
N ASP A 212 -1.21 19.00 17.80
CA ASP A 212 -2.37 18.27 18.36
C ASP A 212 -3.68 18.70 17.72
N ALA A 213 -3.83 20.01 17.40
CA ALA A 213 -4.99 20.52 16.68
C ALA A 213 -5.11 19.93 15.25
N ALA A 214 -3.99 19.70 14.55
CA ALA A 214 -4.01 19.05 13.25
C ALA A 214 -4.39 17.58 13.38
N ARG A 215 -3.88 16.86 14.40
CA ARG A 215 -4.26 15.48 14.69
C ARG A 215 -5.74 15.36 15.05
N GLU A 216 -6.24 16.27 15.87
CA GLU A 216 -7.66 16.30 16.24
C GLU A 216 -8.57 16.52 15.02
N ARG A 217 -8.21 17.46 14.12
CA ARG A 217 -8.95 17.62 12.85
C ARG A 217 -8.96 16.35 12.00
N ARG A 218 -7.85 15.59 11.99
CA ARG A 218 -7.76 14.32 11.23
C ARG A 218 -8.65 13.26 11.85
N ARG A 219 -8.69 13.14 13.19
CA ARG A 219 -9.61 12.24 13.89
C ARG A 219 -11.06 12.56 13.60
N LYS A 220 -11.45 13.84 13.70
CA LYS A 220 -12.82 14.31 13.41
C LYS A 220 -13.21 14.18 11.92
N ALA A 221 -12.25 13.98 11.03
CA ALA A 221 -12.51 13.72 9.61
C ALA A 221 -12.96 12.28 9.32
N SER A 222 -12.98 11.38 10.30
CA SER A 222 -13.54 10.03 10.17
C SER A 222 -14.81 9.88 11.00
N ILE A 223 -15.74 9.03 10.54
CA ILE A 223 -16.97 8.71 11.27
C ILE A 223 -16.65 8.00 12.60
N LEU A 224 -15.60 7.17 12.60
CA LEU A 224 -15.17 6.45 13.80
C LEU A 224 -14.52 7.35 14.86
N GLY A 225 -14.22 8.62 14.55
CA GLY A 225 -13.58 9.56 15.47
C GLY A 225 -12.13 9.20 15.83
N ILE A 226 -11.48 8.36 15.04
CA ILE A 226 -10.09 7.94 15.22
C ILE A 226 -9.23 8.31 14.02
N GLU A 227 -7.92 8.40 14.22
CA GLU A 227 -6.93 8.46 13.16
C GLU A 227 -6.39 7.05 12.93
N GLY A 228 -6.33 6.62 11.66
CA GLY A 228 -5.76 5.32 11.31
C GLY A 228 -4.26 5.27 11.55
N THR A 229 -3.71 4.06 11.55
CA THR A 229 -2.30 3.75 11.68
C THR A 229 -1.81 2.92 10.50
N GLY A 230 -0.50 2.79 10.34
CA GLY A 230 0.07 1.88 9.33
C GLY A 230 -0.43 0.44 9.46
N TRP A 231 -0.74 0.01 10.69
CA TRP A 231 -1.26 -1.34 10.96
C TRP A 231 -2.64 -1.58 10.35
N ASP A 232 -3.51 -0.59 10.31
CA ASP A 232 -4.85 -0.70 9.70
C ASP A 232 -4.72 -0.95 8.19
N ILE A 233 -3.78 -0.25 7.55
CA ILE A 233 -3.49 -0.43 6.12
C ILE A 233 -2.78 -1.75 5.86
N GLY A 234 -1.78 -2.11 6.68
CA GLY A 234 -1.07 -3.38 6.57
C GLY A 234 -1.99 -4.59 6.71
N ASN A 235 -3.00 -4.54 7.60
CA ASN A 235 -4.01 -5.60 7.73
C ASN A 235 -4.88 -5.74 6.47
N ALA A 236 -5.29 -4.63 5.86
CA ALA A 236 -6.04 -4.64 4.60
C ALA A 236 -5.20 -5.23 3.44
N VAL A 237 -3.92 -4.84 3.34
CA VAL A 237 -2.96 -5.40 2.38
C VAL A 237 -2.80 -6.90 2.59
N ARG A 238 -2.52 -7.34 3.83
CA ARG A 238 -2.39 -8.76 4.15
C ARG A 238 -3.64 -9.56 3.76
N PHE A 239 -4.83 -9.05 4.07
CA PHE A 239 -6.09 -9.69 3.69
C PHE A 239 -6.22 -9.84 2.18
N LEU A 240 -6.01 -8.77 1.41
CA LEU A 240 -6.16 -8.81 -0.04
C LEU A 240 -5.10 -9.67 -0.74
N LEU A 241 -3.91 -9.82 -0.16
CA LEU A 241 -2.85 -10.70 -0.66
C LEU A 241 -3.08 -12.17 -0.27
N SER A 242 -3.88 -12.45 0.76
CA SER A 242 -4.12 -13.79 1.30
C SER A 242 -5.11 -14.61 0.45
N ASP A 243 -5.19 -15.91 0.75
CA ASP A 243 -6.17 -16.81 0.14
C ASP A 243 -7.61 -16.54 0.61
N HIS A 244 -7.80 -15.80 1.72
CA HIS A 244 -9.11 -15.33 2.15
C HIS A 244 -9.75 -14.37 1.14
N ALA A 245 -8.95 -13.70 0.29
CA ALA A 245 -9.41 -12.85 -0.80
C ALA A 245 -9.39 -13.56 -2.17
N ARG A 246 -9.42 -14.89 -2.23
CA ARG A 246 -9.28 -15.68 -3.48
C ARG A 246 -10.32 -15.33 -4.56
N PHE A 247 -11.47 -14.80 -4.19
CA PHE A 247 -12.56 -14.41 -5.11
C PHE A 247 -12.69 -12.89 -5.23
N ILE A 248 -11.67 -12.13 -4.86
CA ILE A 248 -11.64 -10.66 -4.91
C ILE A 248 -10.53 -10.23 -5.86
N THR A 249 -10.89 -9.57 -6.98
CA THR A 249 -9.96 -8.94 -7.92
C THR A 249 -10.58 -7.68 -8.52
N GLY A 250 -9.76 -6.70 -8.93
CA GLY A 250 -10.19 -5.43 -9.50
C GLY A 250 -10.88 -4.48 -8.51
N GLN A 251 -10.87 -4.80 -7.20
CA GLN A 251 -11.58 -4.03 -6.20
C GLN A 251 -10.70 -2.97 -5.54
N THR A 252 -11.36 -1.90 -5.05
CA THR A 252 -10.72 -0.88 -4.22
C THR A 252 -11.33 -0.95 -2.82
N LEU A 253 -10.52 -1.38 -1.85
CA LEU A 253 -10.89 -1.40 -0.43
C LEU A 253 -10.53 -0.06 0.20
N VAL A 254 -11.55 0.70 0.59
CA VAL A 254 -11.38 1.97 1.32
C VAL A 254 -11.15 1.67 2.79
N VAL A 255 -10.05 2.20 3.35
CA VAL A 255 -9.65 2.03 4.76
C VAL A 255 -9.44 3.41 5.37
N ASP A 256 -10.52 4.06 5.78
CA ASP A 256 -10.53 5.49 6.10
C ASP A 256 -11.38 5.89 7.33
N GLY A 257 -11.88 4.91 8.08
CA GLY A 257 -12.78 5.17 9.21
C GLY A 257 -14.10 5.85 8.80
N GLY A 258 -14.52 5.69 7.53
CA GLY A 258 -15.74 6.28 6.99
C GLY A 258 -15.58 7.73 6.52
N ALA A 259 -14.35 8.27 6.44
CA ALA A 259 -14.13 9.67 6.08
C ALA A 259 -14.70 10.07 4.70
N THR A 260 -14.72 9.15 3.74
CA THR A 260 -15.30 9.41 2.40
C THR A 260 -16.82 9.50 2.40
N LEU A 261 -17.50 8.98 3.41
CA LEU A 261 -18.97 9.00 3.55
C LEU A 261 -19.50 10.29 4.20
N LEU A 262 -18.63 11.07 4.86
CA LEU A 262 -19.02 12.33 5.49
C LEU A 262 -19.38 13.36 4.43
N GLY A 263 -20.66 13.73 4.38
CA GLY A 263 -21.18 14.87 3.62
C GLY A 263 -20.83 16.22 4.28
N ARG A 264 -21.23 17.31 3.64
CA ARG A 264 -21.34 18.59 4.35
C ARG A 264 -22.49 18.48 5.36
N PRO A 265 -22.37 19.05 6.60
CA PRO A 265 -23.52 19.15 7.50
C PRO A 265 -24.70 19.77 6.75
N ARG A 266 -25.89 19.26 6.95
CA ARG A 266 -27.11 19.90 6.44
C ARG A 266 -27.26 21.26 7.14
N ALA A 267 -27.83 22.24 6.45
CA ALA A 267 -28.02 23.59 7.03
C ALA A 267 -28.80 23.58 8.36
N ASN A 268 -29.57 22.50 8.62
CA ASN A 268 -30.37 22.33 9.85
C ASN A 268 -29.64 21.60 10.99
N ASP A 269 -28.43 21.07 10.73
CA ASP A 269 -27.65 20.33 11.77
C ASP A 269 -26.93 21.29 12.74
N SER A 270 -27.13 22.60 12.60
CA SER A 270 -26.53 23.65 13.45
C SER A 270 -27.45 24.15 14.58
N GLN A 271 -28.64 23.59 14.74
CA GLN A 271 -29.44 23.91 15.93
C GLN A 271 -28.96 23.05 17.11
N PRO A 272 -28.53 23.67 18.23
CA PRO A 272 -28.29 22.95 19.46
C PRO A 272 -29.63 22.32 19.90
N ASP A 273 -29.59 21.05 20.29
CA ASP A 273 -30.70 20.42 21.01
C ASP A 273 -30.99 21.24 22.27
N ASN A 274 -31.97 22.13 22.19
CA ASN A 274 -32.60 22.75 23.34
C ASN A 274 -33.59 21.76 23.94
N ALA A 275 -33.13 21.01 24.93
CA ALA A 275 -34.01 20.38 25.91
C ALA A 275 -33.25 20.24 27.24
#